data_f613417655634cc1c886252d4eeda77f
#
_entry.id   f613417655634cc1c886252d4eeda77f
#
_cell.length_a   1.000
_cell.length_b   1.000
_cell.length_c   1.000
_cell.angle_alpha   90.00
_cell.angle_beta   90.00
_cell.angle_gamma   90.00
#
_symmetry.space_group_name_H-M   'P 1'
#
loop_
_entity.id
_entity.type
_entity.pdbx_description
1 polymer ?
#
loop_
_entity_poly.entity_id
_entity_poly.type
_entity_poly.pdbx_seq_one_letter_code
_entity_poly.pdbx_strand_id
1 'polypeptide(L)'
;MIDLHTHSIVSDGTDPPERIPELAAAAGCSAVALTDHDSLDGLGAARRAAEAAGVTLVPGCEVSCKASGVAGEGASAHVLVYFVEGNDNRLADELVQLRQERLMRNRLLAVRLADLGFPVDYDAVVARAGSEGGVGRPHFAQELVARGHVDDIDDAFERLLANDRPAYVPKARLTPADVAGIARDCGGVAVLAHPLSLGLAPGALERRVFELAEAGLAGIEAIYGRYTPRQRSGLRRLAAAAGLVATGGSDYHGTFKPGIQVGTGQGDLEVDDAILERLAARRP
;
A
#
# COMPACT_ATOMS: atom_id res chain seq x y z
N MET A 1 3.73 20.17 5.78
CA MET A 1 3.00 18.89 5.83
C MET A 1 3.71 17.85 4.96
N ILE A 2 3.45 16.56 5.19
CA ILE A 2 4.07 15.46 4.47
C ILE A 2 3.02 14.47 3.96
N ASP A 3 3.39 13.62 2.98
CA ASP A 3 2.57 12.48 2.54
C ASP A 3 3.45 11.22 2.51
N LEU A 4 3.15 10.26 3.37
CA LEU A 4 4.00 9.07 3.53
C LEU A 4 3.42 7.83 2.85
N HIS A 5 2.42 7.96 1.95
CA HIS A 5 1.84 6.82 1.26
C HIS A 5 1.33 7.21 -0.13
N THR A 6 2.11 6.88 -1.15
CA THR A 6 1.77 7.16 -2.55
C THR A 6 2.25 6.04 -3.47
N HIS A 7 1.58 5.86 -4.60
CA HIS A 7 1.87 4.83 -5.59
C HIS A 7 2.07 5.42 -6.99
N SER A 8 2.92 4.74 -7.76
CA SER A 8 3.20 5.06 -9.16
C SER A 8 2.83 3.89 -10.09
N ILE A 9 3.07 4.07 -11.40
CA ILE A 9 2.92 2.99 -12.40
C ILE A 9 3.87 1.80 -12.18
N VAL A 10 4.83 1.90 -11.27
CA VAL A 10 5.71 0.77 -10.91
C VAL A 10 4.91 -0.32 -10.18
N SER A 11 3.81 0.06 -9.53
CA SER A 11 2.85 -0.88 -8.95
C SER A 11 1.46 -0.72 -9.58
N ASP A 12 0.54 -0.06 -8.93
CA ASP A 12 -0.86 0.07 -9.32
C ASP A 12 -1.39 1.51 -9.25
N GLY A 13 -0.50 2.49 -9.37
CA GLY A 13 -0.84 3.87 -9.66
C GLY A 13 -0.93 4.17 -11.17
N THR A 14 -1.31 5.39 -11.54
CA THR A 14 -1.40 5.83 -12.95
C THR A 14 -0.36 6.86 -13.35
N ASP A 15 0.37 7.42 -12.41
CA ASP A 15 1.41 8.42 -12.67
C ASP A 15 2.82 7.82 -12.59
N PRO A 16 3.78 8.30 -13.41
CA PRO A 16 5.16 7.84 -13.32
C PRO A 16 5.80 8.28 -11.99
N PRO A 17 6.82 7.57 -11.51
CA PRO A 17 7.47 7.84 -10.22
C PRO A 17 7.94 9.28 -10.04
N GLU A 18 8.40 9.92 -11.12
CA GLU A 18 8.85 11.31 -11.14
C GLU A 18 7.73 12.30 -10.83
N ARG A 19 6.50 11.95 -11.21
CA ARG A 19 5.36 12.81 -11.02
C ARG A 19 4.96 12.97 -9.56
N ILE A 20 5.23 11.98 -8.73
CA ILE A 20 4.83 11.98 -7.32
C ILE A 20 5.47 13.12 -6.52
N PRO A 21 6.80 13.35 -6.56
CA PRO A 21 7.40 14.51 -5.89
C PRO A 21 6.94 15.87 -6.44
N GLU A 22 6.67 15.96 -7.75
CA GLU A 22 6.13 17.18 -8.35
C GLU A 22 4.73 17.51 -7.80
N LEU A 23 3.86 16.49 -7.69
CA LEU A 23 2.53 16.65 -7.08
C LEU A 23 2.63 17.04 -5.61
N ALA A 24 3.56 16.44 -4.86
CA ALA A 24 3.81 16.79 -3.47
C ALA A 24 4.28 18.23 -3.30
N ALA A 25 5.21 18.69 -4.14
CA ALA A 25 5.64 20.09 -4.15
C ALA A 25 4.48 21.05 -4.46
N ALA A 26 3.66 20.73 -5.47
CA ALA A 26 2.48 21.51 -5.83
C ALA A 26 1.45 21.58 -4.70
N ALA A 27 1.33 20.53 -3.89
CA ALA A 27 0.48 20.47 -2.69
C ALA A 27 1.11 21.17 -1.48
N GLY A 28 2.36 21.64 -1.57
CA GLY A 28 3.08 22.26 -0.44
C GLY A 28 3.63 21.29 0.59
N CYS A 29 3.86 20.01 0.19
CA CYS A 29 4.51 19.04 1.05
C CYS A 29 6.01 19.31 1.16
N SER A 30 6.56 19.20 2.37
CA SER A 30 8.00 19.23 2.65
C SER A 30 8.67 17.87 2.37
N ALA A 31 7.91 16.78 2.52
CA ALA A 31 8.36 15.41 2.22
C ALA A 31 7.24 14.55 1.63
N VAL A 32 7.64 13.58 0.82
CA VAL A 32 6.74 12.56 0.25
C VAL A 32 7.44 11.21 0.27
N ALA A 33 6.69 10.14 0.57
CA ALA A 33 7.17 8.78 0.36
C ALA A 33 6.60 8.18 -0.92
N LEU A 34 7.45 7.58 -1.75
CA LEU A 34 7.00 6.65 -2.79
C LEU A 34 7.04 5.24 -2.19
N THR A 35 5.88 4.58 -2.19
CA THR A 35 5.66 3.30 -1.50
C THR A 35 4.98 2.26 -2.39
N ASP A 36 5.47 2.12 -3.62
CA ASP A 36 4.95 1.15 -4.58
C ASP A 36 4.84 -0.26 -3.99
N HIS A 37 3.79 -0.98 -4.35
CA HIS A 37 3.57 -2.35 -3.87
C HIS A 37 4.69 -3.30 -4.27
N ASP A 38 5.30 -3.93 -3.26
CA ASP A 38 6.32 -4.97 -3.39
C ASP A 38 7.50 -4.57 -4.32
N SER A 39 7.81 -3.26 -4.43
CA SER A 39 8.87 -2.75 -5.32
C SER A 39 9.57 -1.50 -4.79
N LEU A 40 10.88 -1.41 -5.07
CA LEU A 40 11.72 -0.22 -4.87
C LEU A 40 12.16 0.42 -6.21
N ASP A 41 11.70 -0.11 -7.35
CA ASP A 41 12.25 0.22 -8.67
C ASP A 41 11.99 1.69 -9.07
N GLY A 42 10.92 2.32 -8.57
CA GLY A 42 10.59 3.74 -8.82
C GLY A 42 11.45 4.75 -8.07
N LEU A 43 12.14 4.34 -7.00
CA LEU A 43 12.81 5.27 -6.07
C LEU A 43 13.89 6.12 -6.72
N GLY A 44 14.67 5.55 -7.65
CA GLY A 44 15.73 6.28 -8.35
C GLY A 44 15.22 7.44 -9.19
N ALA A 45 14.09 7.25 -9.86
CA ALA A 45 13.43 8.28 -10.66
C ALA A 45 12.77 9.35 -9.76
N ALA A 46 12.03 8.91 -8.75
CA ALA A 46 11.40 9.80 -7.77
C ALA A 46 12.44 10.67 -7.02
N ARG A 47 13.63 10.12 -6.68
CA ARG A 47 14.69 10.87 -6.01
C ARG A 47 15.16 12.07 -6.83
N ARG A 48 15.46 11.86 -8.12
CA ARG A 48 15.89 12.96 -9.00
C ARG A 48 14.83 14.05 -9.14
N ALA A 49 13.56 13.65 -9.21
CA ALA A 49 12.44 14.59 -9.30
C ALA A 49 12.24 15.33 -7.96
N ALA A 50 12.39 14.67 -6.82
CA ALA A 50 12.28 15.27 -5.50
C ALA A 50 13.36 16.33 -5.26
N GLU A 51 14.62 16.04 -5.63
CA GLU A 51 15.72 17.01 -5.59
C GLU A 51 15.41 18.25 -6.45
N ALA A 52 14.91 18.05 -7.66
CA ALA A 52 14.54 19.14 -8.57
C ALA A 52 13.35 19.99 -8.05
N ALA A 53 12.39 19.33 -7.39
CA ALA A 53 11.19 19.96 -6.84
C ALA A 53 11.39 20.57 -5.45
N GLY A 54 12.55 20.35 -4.79
CA GLY A 54 12.84 20.83 -3.45
C GLY A 54 12.02 20.13 -2.35
N VAL A 55 11.63 18.87 -2.57
CA VAL A 55 10.88 18.02 -1.63
C VAL A 55 11.78 16.90 -1.13
N THR A 56 11.68 16.55 0.15
CA THR A 56 12.40 15.39 0.68
C THR A 56 11.71 14.09 0.25
N LEU A 57 12.40 13.21 -0.48
CA LEU A 57 11.91 11.85 -0.73
C LEU A 57 12.21 10.96 0.47
N VAL A 58 11.17 10.33 1.01
CA VAL A 58 11.28 9.21 1.97
C VAL A 58 11.23 7.91 1.17
N PRO A 59 12.36 7.19 1.04
CA PRO A 59 12.36 5.94 0.29
C PRO A 59 11.61 4.86 1.03
N GLY A 60 10.77 4.10 0.32
CA GLY A 60 10.00 3.03 0.93
C GLY A 60 9.29 2.14 -0.08
N CYS A 61 8.51 1.20 0.44
CA CYS A 61 7.58 0.38 -0.32
C CYS A 61 6.42 -0.07 0.56
N GLU A 62 5.31 -0.49 -0.05
CA GLU A 62 4.19 -1.13 0.63
C GLU A 62 4.24 -2.64 0.39
N VAL A 63 4.61 -3.41 1.42
CA VAL A 63 4.76 -4.86 1.35
C VAL A 63 3.41 -5.54 1.57
N SER A 64 3.04 -6.42 0.64
CA SER A 64 1.85 -7.27 0.75
C SER A 64 2.07 -8.40 1.75
N CYS A 65 1.21 -8.51 2.76
CA CYS A 65 1.35 -9.48 3.85
C CYS A 65 0.10 -10.36 4.00
N LYS A 66 0.28 -11.56 4.62
CA LYS A 66 -0.83 -12.32 5.19
C LYS A 66 -1.40 -11.57 6.38
N ALA A 67 -2.70 -11.46 6.47
CA ALA A 67 -3.36 -11.05 7.71
C ALA A 67 -3.56 -12.28 8.61
N SER A 68 -2.49 -12.82 9.19
CA SER A 68 -2.54 -13.98 10.09
C SER A 68 -3.42 -13.66 11.31
N GLY A 69 -4.38 -14.55 11.63
CA GLY A 69 -5.26 -14.38 12.78
C GLY A 69 -6.40 -13.36 12.60
N VAL A 70 -6.64 -12.90 11.40
CA VAL A 70 -7.78 -12.04 11.07
C VAL A 70 -8.95 -12.90 10.61
N ALA A 71 -10.16 -12.53 10.94
CA ALA A 71 -11.37 -13.25 10.56
C ALA A 71 -11.46 -13.36 9.03
N GLY A 72 -11.53 -14.58 8.52
CA GLY A 72 -11.58 -14.94 7.11
C GLY A 72 -10.24 -15.46 6.57
N GLU A 73 -10.24 -16.66 5.99
CA GLU A 73 -9.12 -17.13 5.19
C GLU A 73 -8.97 -16.18 3.97
N GLY A 74 -7.79 -15.58 3.80
CA GLY A 74 -7.52 -14.74 2.64
C GLY A 74 -7.44 -13.24 2.88
N ALA A 75 -7.70 -12.74 4.09
CA ALA A 75 -7.47 -11.32 4.38
C ALA A 75 -5.98 -10.95 4.14
N SER A 76 -5.74 -9.82 3.48
CA SER A 76 -4.40 -9.25 3.29
C SER A 76 -4.19 -8.08 4.24
N ALA A 77 -2.99 -7.99 4.80
CA ALA A 77 -2.48 -6.80 5.46
C ALA A 77 -1.42 -6.16 4.57
N HIS A 78 -1.23 -4.87 4.71
CA HIS A 78 -0.11 -4.18 4.06
C HIS A 78 0.77 -3.51 5.11
N VAL A 79 2.07 -3.50 4.86
CA VAL A 79 3.06 -2.89 5.73
C VAL A 79 3.93 -1.94 4.92
N LEU A 80 3.88 -0.67 5.27
CA LEU A 80 4.78 0.34 4.74
C LEU A 80 6.15 0.17 5.37
N VAL A 81 7.18 0.04 4.55
CA VAL A 81 8.57 0.02 4.98
C VAL A 81 9.21 1.31 4.52
N TYR A 82 9.88 2.03 5.43
CA TYR A 82 10.53 3.30 5.14
C TYR A 82 12.01 3.25 5.42
N PHE A 83 12.75 4.19 4.79
CA PHE A 83 14.19 4.39 4.94
C PHE A 83 15.04 3.22 4.45
N VAL A 84 14.50 2.36 3.59
CA VAL A 84 15.21 1.29 2.91
C VAL A 84 15.25 1.58 1.42
N GLU A 85 16.43 1.49 0.86
CA GLU A 85 16.68 1.73 -0.56
C GLU A 85 17.81 0.83 -1.07
N GLY A 86 17.90 0.73 -2.40
CA GLY A 86 18.88 -0.15 -3.05
C GLY A 86 18.36 -1.59 -3.20
N ASN A 87 19.04 -2.34 -4.05
CA ASN A 87 18.65 -3.68 -4.46
C ASN A 87 19.58 -4.77 -3.89
N ASP A 88 20.45 -4.41 -2.97
CA ASP A 88 21.43 -5.34 -2.36
C ASP A 88 21.16 -5.46 -0.85
N ASN A 89 19.94 -5.92 -0.53
CA ASN A 89 19.55 -6.16 0.85
C ASN A 89 18.42 -7.21 0.91
N ARG A 90 18.19 -7.75 2.10
CA ARG A 90 17.19 -8.79 2.35
C ARG A 90 15.77 -8.39 1.93
N LEU A 91 15.39 -7.12 2.10
CA LEU A 91 14.07 -6.65 1.66
C LEU A 91 13.94 -6.79 0.14
N ALA A 92 14.94 -6.36 -0.62
CA ALA A 92 14.92 -6.45 -2.08
C ALA A 92 14.76 -7.90 -2.57
N ASP A 93 15.47 -8.86 -1.94
CA ASP A 93 15.33 -10.28 -2.26
C ASP A 93 13.92 -10.79 -2.01
N GLU A 94 13.33 -10.43 -0.88
CA GLU A 94 11.95 -10.81 -0.53
C GLU A 94 10.93 -10.17 -1.49
N LEU A 95 11.14 -8.91 -1.91
CA LEU A 95 10.27 -8.23 -2.87
C LEU A 95 10.31 -8.90 -4.26
N VAL A 96 11.48 -9.39 -4.70
CA VAL A 96 11.59 -10.18 -5.94
C VAL A 96 10.71 -11.44 -5.85
N GLN A 97 10.76 -12.16 -4.75
CA GLN A 97 9.94 -13.35 -4.52
C GLN A 97 8.44 -13.02 -4.50
N LEU A 98 8.05 -11.96 -3.79
CA LEU A 98 6.66 -11.51 -3.72
C LEU A 98 6.12 -11.10 -5.10
N ARG A 99 6.93 -10.45 -5.93
CA ARG A 99 6.56 -10.11 -7.32
C ARG A 99 6.33 -11.36 -8.16
N GLN A 100 7.21 -12.35 -8.07
CA GLN A 100 7.02 -13.63 -8.77
C GLN A 100 5.73 -14.33 -8.35
N GLU A 101 5.45 -14.40 -7.05
CA GLU A 101 4.20 -14.93 -6.52
C GLU A 101 2.98 -14.14 -7.03
N ARG A 102 3.10 -12.81 -7.13
CA ARG A 102 2.05 -11.94 -7.68
C ARG A 102 1.76 -12.27 -9.15
N LEU A 103 2.78 -12.45 -9.98
CA LEU A 103 2.62 -12.83 -11.39
C LEU A 103 1.88 -14.16 -11.52
N MET A 104 2.30 -15.18 -10.79
CA MET A 104 1.65 -16.49 -10.78
C MET A 104 0.19 -16.40 -10.32
N ARG A 105 -0.07 -15.66 -9.26
CA ARG A 105 -1.42 -15.40 -8.74
C ARG A 105 -2.30 -14.70 -9.77
N ASN A 106 -1.79 -13.69 -10.48
CA ASN A 106 -2.57 -12.94 -11.46
C ASN A 106 -3.00 -13.84 -12.62
N ARG A 107 -2.11 -14.71 -13.10
CA ARG A 107 -2.45 -15.71 -14.14
C ARG A 107 -3.51 -16.68 -13.63
N LEU A 108 -3.38 -17.16 -12.39
CA LEU A 108 -4.40 -18.03 -11.78
C LEU A 108 -5.74 -17.32 -11.58
N LEU A 109 -5.73 -16.01 -11.26
CA LEU A 109 -6.93 -15.20 -11.16
C LEU A 109 -7.67 -15.13 -12.52
N ALA A 110 -6.95 -14.93 -13.63
CA ALA A 110 -7.55 -14.94 -14.97
C ALA A 110 -8.21 -16.28 -15.30
N VAL A 111 -7.54 -17.39 -14.99
CA VAL A 111 -8.10 -18.75 -15.17
C VAL A 111 -9.37 -18.90 -14.32
N ARG A 112 -9.32 -18.52 -13.03
CA ARG A 112 -10.45 -18.65 -12.12
C ARG A 112 -11.66 -17.81 -12.53
N LEU A 113 -11.43 -16.61 -13.06
CA LEU A 113 -12.49 -15.78 -13.64
C LEU A 113 -13.13 -16.46 -14.85
N ALA A 114 -12.34 -17.08 -15.73
CA ALA A 114 -12.86 -17.82 -16.87
C ALA A 114 -13.70 -19.03 -16.43
N ASP A 115 -13.26 -19.80 -15.44
CA ASP A 115 -13.98 -20.93 -14.86
C ASP A 115 -15.34 -20.52 -14.25
N LEU A 116 -15.40 -19.29 -13.71
CA LEU A 116 -16.62 -18.69 -13.16
C LEU A 116 -17.56 -18.09 -14.23
N GLY A 117 -17.18 -18.13 -15.51
CA GLY A 117 -17.97 -17.54 -16.60
C GLY A 117 -17.72 -16.05 -16.88
N PHE A 118 -16.64 -15.49 -16.31
CA PHE A 118 -16.23 -14.10 -16.49
C PHE A 118 -14.84 -14.00 -17.14
N PRO A 119 -14.64 -14.53 -18.38
CA PRO A 119 -13.33 -14.57 -19.00
C PRO A 119 -12.78 -13.17 -19.26
N VAL A 120 -11.52 -12.95 -18.89
CA VAL A 120 -10.76 -11.73 -19.17
C VAL A 120 -9.62 -12.02 -20.13
N ASP A 121 -9.22 -11.03 -20.90
CA ASP A 121 -7.99 -11.07 -21.68
C ASP A 121 -6.83 -10.60 -20.82
N TYR A 122 -5.93 -11.53 -20.46
CA TYR A 122 -4.81 -11.20 -19.58
C TYR A 122 -3.84 -10.20 -20.21
N ASP A 123 -3.66 -10.24 -21.53
CA ASP A 123 -2.81 -9.26 -22.22
C ASP A 123 -3.43 -7.86 -22.19
N ALA A 124 -4.76 -7.75 -22.29
CA ALA A 124 -5.46 -6.49 -22.09
C ALA A 124 -5.34 -5.98 -20.64
N VAL A 125 -5.38 -6.88 -19.64
CA VAL A 125 -5.13 -6.51 -18.23
C VAL A 125 -3.71 -5.98 -18.05
N VAL A 126 -2.69 -6.63 -18.65
CA VAL A 126 -1.30 -6.18 -18.63
C VAL A 126 -1.13 -4.83 -19.32
N ALA A 127 -1.78 -4.63 -20.47
CA ALA A 127 -1.74 -3.37 -21.20
C ALA A 127 -2.29 -2.20 -20.39
N ARG A 128 -3.35 -2.42 -19.57
CA ARG A 128 -3.91 -1.42 -18.65
C ARG A 128 -2.95 -1.07 -17.52
N ALA A 129 -2.17 -2.03 -17.06
CA ALA A 129 -1.19 -1.86 -16.00
C ALA A 129 0.15 -1.29 -16.49
N GLY A 130 0.35 -1.19 -17.80
CA GLY A 130 1.61 -0.76 -18.40
C GLY A 130 2.74 -1.78 -18.35
N SER A 131 2.69 -2.73 -17.42
CA SER A 131 3.63 -3.85 -17.31
C SER A 131 3.00 -5.03 -16.58
N GLU A 132 3.52 -6.25 -16.76
CA GLU A 132 3.03 -7.43 -16.04
C GLU A 132 3.28 -7.33 -14.52
N GLY A 133 4.38 -6.69 -14.11
CA GLY A 133 4.70 -6.45 -12.70
C GLY A 133 3.76 -5.47 -12.01
N GLY A 134 3.19 -4.51 -12.76
CA GLY A 134 2.21 -3.53 -12.27
C GLY A 134 0.78 -4.08 -12.13
N VAL A 135 0.50 -5.30 -12.60
CA VAL A 135 -0.87 -5.84 -12.57
C VAL A 135 -1.35 -6.05 -11.14
N GLY A 136 -2.44 -5.38 -10.80
CA GLY A 136 -3.21 -5.58 -9.57
C GLY A 136 -4.67 -5.91 -9.85
N ARG A 137 -5.45 -6.21 -8.81
CA ARG A 137 -6.91 -6.48 -8.94
C ARG A 137 -7.71 -5.33 -9.56
N PRO A 138 -7.36 -4.04 -9.37
CA PRO A 138 -8.05 -2.95 -10.06
C PRO A 138 -8.02 -3.06 -11.58
N HIS A 139 -6.92 -3.55 -12.18
CA HIS A 139 -6.78 -3.73 -13.62
C HIS A 139 -7.69 -4.86 -14.14
N PHE A 140 -7.87 -5.93 -13.35
CA PHE A 140 -8.88 -6.98 -13.64
C PHE A 140 -10.29 -6.42 -13.54
N ALA A 141 -10.59 -5.59 -12.53
CA ALA A 141 -11.89 -4.95 -12.40
C ALA A 141 -12.21 -4.08 -13.62
N GLN A 142 -11.27 -3.29 -14.10
CA GLN A 142 -11.44 -2.48 -15.31
C GLN A 142 -11.69 -3.34 -16.56
N GLU A 143 -10.98 -4.46 -16.70
CA GLU A 143 -11.20 -5.36 -17.83
C GLU A 143 -12.57 -6.03 -17.76
N LEU A 144 -13.04 -6.42 -16.58
CA LEU A 144 -14.39 -6.95 -16.36
C LEU A 144 -15.47 -5.94 -16.72
N VAL A 145 -15.29 -4.66 -16.34
CA VAL A 145 -16.19 -3.56 -16.74
C VAL A 145 -16.17 -3.36 -18.25
N ALA A 146 -14.99 -3.31 -18.87
CA ALA A 146 -14.85 -3.11 -20.31
C ALA A 146 -15.51 -4.23 -21.13
N ARG A 147 -15.61 -5.44 -20.57
CA ARG A 147 -16.29 -6.59 -21.18
C ARG A 147 -17.78 -6.67 -20.83
N GLY A 148 -18.29 -5.77 -20.01
CA GLY A 148 -19.69 -5.78 -19.58
C GLY A 148 -20.05 -6.94 -18.64
N HIS A 149 -19.07 -7.51 -17.95
CA HIS A 149 -19.29 -8.58 -16.97
C HIS A 149 -19.80 -8.05 -15.62
N VAL A 150 -19.50 -6.79 -15.32
CA VAL A 150 -19.86 -6.05 -14.12
C VAL A 150 -20.18 -4.59 -14.49
N ASP A 151 -20.91 -3.88 -13.63
CA ASP A 151 -21.36 -2.52 -13.91
C ASP A 151 -20.23 -1.48 -13.67
N ASP A 152 -19.45 -1.66 -12.62
CA ASP A 152 -18.33 -0.79 -12.26
C ASP A 152 -17.25 -1.55 -11.46
N ILE A 153 -16.23 -0.82 -11.02
CA ILE A 153 -15.11 -1.40 -10.26
C ILE A 153 -15.56 -1.92 -8.90
N ASP A 154 -16.47 -1.22 -8.23
CA ASP A 154 -16.97 -1.62 -6.91
C ASP A 154 -17.78 -2.92 -7.03
N ASP A 155 -18.64 -3.07 -8.06
CA ASP A 155 -19.36 -4.31 -8.39
C ASP A 155 -18.39 -5.47 -8.67
N ALA A 156 -17.29 -5.21 -9.41
CA ALA A 156 -16.27 -6.24 -9.65
C ALA A 156 -15.65 -6.75 -8.33
N PHE A 157 -15.34 -5.85 -7.41
CA PHE A 157 -14.78 -6.24 -6.13
C PHE A 157 -15.81 -6.95 -5.25
N GLU A 158 -17.03 -6.42 -5.15
CA GLU A 158 -18.08 -6.98 -4.31
C GLU A 158 -18.47 -8.40 -4.74
N ARG A 159 -18.57 -8.67 -6.04
CA ARG A 159 -19.01 -9.95 -6.58
C ARG A 159 -17.89 -10.97 -6.76
N LEU A 160 -16.69 -10.54 -7.17
CA LEU A 160 -15.68 -11.45 -7.71
C LEU A 160 -14.30 -11.33 -7.05
N LEU A 161 -13.77 -10.10 -6.84
CA LEU A 161 -12.34 -9.89 -6.64
C LEU A 161 -11.91 -9.61 -5.20
N ALA A 162 -12.83 -9.16 -4.33
CA ALA A 162 -12.50 -8.89 -2.92
C ALA A 162 -12.12 -10.17 -2.19
N ASN A 163 -11.56 -10.02 -1.00
CA ASN A 163 -11.24 -11.16 -0.14
C ASN A 163 -12.52 -11.99 0.10
N ASP A 164 -12.38 -13.31 0.14
CA ASP A 164 -13.48 -14.28 0.29
C ASP A 164 -14.52 -14.30 -0.85
N ARG A 165 -14.23 -13.66 -1.99
CA ARG A 165 -15.07 -13.75 -3.17
C ARG A 165 -14.63 -14.89 -4.10
N PRO A 166 -15.54 -15.38 -5.01
CA PRO A 166 -15.29 -16.59 -5.78
C PRO A 166 -14.00 -16.60 -6.61
N ALA A 167 -13.60 -15.45 -7.17
CA ALA A 167 -12.37 -15.36 -7.96
C ALA A 167 -11.11 -15.06 -7.12
N TYR A 168 -11.27 -14.81 -5.81
CA TYR A 168 -10.14 -14.47 -4.96
C TYR A 168 -9.06 -15.56 -4.95
N VAL A 169 -7.82 -15.16 -5.21
CA VAL A 169 -6.63 -16.01 -5.08
C VAL A 169 -5.77 -15.44 -3.95
N PRO A 170 -5.52 -16.21 -2.87
CA PRO A 170 -4.65 -15.77 -1.78
C PRO A 170 -3.26 -15.41 -2.28
N LYS A 171 -2.68 -14.38 -1.70
CA LYS A 171 -1.30 -13.97 -1.93
C LYS A 171 -0.57 -13.81 -0.60
N ALA A 172 0.75 -13.71 -0.71
CA ALA A 172 1.67 -13.39 0.36
C ALA A 172 2.00 -14.54 1.32
N ARG A 173 3.29 -14.71 1.50
CA ARG A 173 3.89 -15.63 2.48
C ARG A 173 4.35 -14.91 3.75
N LEU A 174 4.67 -13.61 3.68
CA LEU A 174 5.15 -12.83 4.81
C LEU A 174 4.00 -12.37 5.70
N THR A 175 4.24 -12.40 7.01
CA THR A 175 3.37 -11.74 7.99
C THR A 175 3.86 -10.31 8.25
N PRO A 176 3.03 -9.42 8.81
CA PRO A 176 3.48 -8.09 9.23
C PRO A 176 4.66 -8.12 10.22
N ALA A 177 4.74 -9.14 11.07
CA ALA A 177 5.86 -9.34 12.00
C ALA A 177 7.17 -9.68 11.25
N ASP A 178 7.09 -10.56 10.22
CA ASP A 178 8.26 -10.87 9.37
C ASP A 178 8.80 -9.60 8.70
N VAL A 179 7.89 -8.78 8.14
CA VAL A 179 8.27 -7.52 7.49
C VAL A 179 8.88 -6.53 8.47
N ALA A 180 8.37 -6.44 9.70
CA ALA A 180 8.97 -5.59 10.74
C ALA A 180 10.40 -6.04 11.06
N GLY A 181 10.65 -7.34 11.13
CA GLY A 181 12.00 -7.91 11.31
C GLY A 181 12.93 -7.56 10.14
N ILE A 182 12.47 -7.79 8.90
CA ILE A 182 13.22 -7.50 7.67
C ILE A 182 13.55 -6.01 7.56
N ALA A 183 12.58 -5.14 7.80
CA ALA A 183 12.78 -3.68 7.76
C ALA A 183 13.88 -3.24 8.74
N ARG A 184 13.83 -3.73 9.99
CA ARG A 184 14.84 -3.46 11.01
C ARG A 184 16.23 -3.95 10.59
N ASP A 185 16.33 -5.19 10.08
CA ASP A 185 17.59 -5.77 9.62
C ASP A 185 18.22 -4.95 8.47
N CYS A 186 17.38 -4.23 7.69
CA CYS A 186 17.80 -3.33 6.61
C CYS A 186 17.97 -1.86 7.05
N GLY A 187 17.93 -1.55 8.36
CA GLY A 187 18.08 -0.18 8.86
C GLY A 187 16.86 0.71 8.68
N GLY A 188 15.73 0.14 8.29
CA GLY A 188 14.44 0.81 8.09
C GLY A 188 13.47 0.61 9.25
N VAL A 189 12.23 1.05 9.04
CA VAL A 189 11.12 0.90 9.96
C VAL A 189 9.86 0.39 9.24
N ALA A 190 9.01 -0.34 9.94
CA ALA A 190 7.77 -0.88 9.41
C ALA A 190 6.54 -0.25 10.08
N VAL A 191 5.51 0.04 9.28
CA VAL A 191 4.27 0.69 9.71
C VAL A 191 3.08 -0.06 9.12
N LEU A 192 2.08 -0.41 9.93
CA LEU A 192 0.85 -1.04 9.41
C LEU A 192 0.05 -0.02 8.59
N ALA A 193 -0.12 -0.30 7.31
CA ALA A 193 -0.90 0.54 6.39
C ALA A 193 -2.40 0.40 6.65
N HIS A 194 -3.14 1.49 6.48
CA HIS A 194 -4.61 1.59 6.52
C HIS A 194 -5.32 0.51 7.38
N PRO A 195 -5.08 0.43 8.71
CA PRO A 195 -5.43 -0.69 9.58
C PRO A 195 -6.93 -1.07 9.59
N LEU A 196 -7.84 -0.14 9.25
CA LEU A 196 -9.27 -0.47 9.18
C LEU A 196 -9.62 -1.36 7.97
N SER A 197 -8.75 -1.44 6.95
CA SER A 197 -8.92 -2.35 5.82
C SER A 197 -8.82 -3.83 6.20
N LEU A 198 -8.31 -4.12 7.40
CA LEU A 198 -8.30 -5.48 7.96
C LEU A 198 -9.72 -6.00 8.27
N GLY A 199 -10.73 -5.12 8.32
CA GLY A 199 -12.12 -5.51 8.61
C GLY A 199 -12.35 -6.05 10.02
N LEU A 200 -11.43 -5.81 10.95
CA LEU A 200 -11.51 -6.28 12.32
C LEU A 200 -12.49 -5.46 13.17
N ALA A 201 -13.21 -6.15 14.06
CA ALA A 201 -13.91 -5.47 15.14
C ALA A 201 -12.91 -4.67 16.01
N PRO A 202 -13.32 -3.53 16.61
CA PRO A 202 -12.42 -2.63 17.33
C PRO A 202 -11.52 -3.31 18.36
N GLY A 203 -12.04 -4.18 19.21
CA GLY A 203 -11.24 -4.90 20.21
C GLY A 203 -10.27 -5.93 19.61
N ALA A 204 -10.58 -6.49 18.43
CA ALA A 204 -9.66 -7.38 17.70
C ALA A 204 -8.55 -6.57 17.03
N LEU A 205 -8.87 -5.42 16.46
CA LEU A 205 -7.87 -4.50 15.90
C LEU A 205 -6.90 -4.01 16.98
N GLU A 206 -7.42 -3.62 18.15
CA GLU A 206 -6.59 -3.18 19.27
C GLU A 206 -5.59 -4.26 19.67
N ARG A 207 -6.04 -5.50 19.97
CA ARG A 207 -5.14 -6.61 20.27
C ARG A 207 -4.08 -6.82 19.19
N ARG A 208 -4.51 -6.78 17.91
CA ARG A 208 -3.60 -6.99 16.79
C ARG A 208 -2.51 -5.91 16.70
N VAL A 209 -2.87 -4.65 16.95
CA VAL A 209 -1.91 -3.54 16.96
C VAL A 209 -0.90 -3.71 18.10
N PHE A 210 -1.32 -4.12 19.29
CA PHE A 210 -0.40 -4.40 20.41
C PHE A 210 0.55 -5.58 20.09
N GLU A 211 0.04 -6.69 19.54
CA GLU A 211 0.86 -7.83 19.11
C GLU A 211 1.94 -7.41 18.09
N LEU A 212 1.56 -6.56 17.13
CA LEU A 212 2.49 -6.07 16.11
C LEU A 212 3.50 -5.05 16.69
N ALA A 213 3.10 -4.25 17.66
CA ALA A 213 4.03 -3.38 18.38
C ALA A 213 5.11 -4.19 19.12
N GLU A 214 4.70 -5.27 19.80
CA GLU A 214 5.63 -6.22 20.46
C GLU A 214 6.54 -6.93 19.44
N ALA A 215 6.04 -7.21 18.23
CA ALA A 215 6.82 -7.78 17.13
C ALA A 215 7.80 -6.80 16.47
N GLY A 216 7.80 -5.51 16.88
CA GLY A 216 8.75 -4.51 16.41
C GLY A 216 8.23 -3.55 15.35
N LEU A 217 6.91 -3.46 15.18
CA LEU A 217 6.31 -2.42 14.34
C LEU A 217 6.59 -1.03 14.92
N ALA A 218 6.95 -0.07 14.08
CA ALA A 218 7.28 1.30 14.51
C ALA A 218 6.04 2.22 14.56
N GLY A 219 5.01 1.92 13.77
CA GLY A 219 3.83 2.78 13.66
C GLY A 219 2.62 2.11 13.04
N ILE A 220 1.51 2.85 13.02
CA ILE A 220 0.32 2.54 12.24
C ILE A 220 -0.12 3.77 11.46
N GLU A 221 -0.67 3.58 10.28
CA GLU A 221 -1.24 4.66 9.47
C GLU A 221 -2.61 5.07 10.03
N ALA A 222 -2.57 6.07 10.89
CA ALA A 222 -3.75 6.61 11.58
C ALA A 222 -4.43 7.75 10.82
N ILE A 223 -3.64 8.47 9.99
CA ILE A 223 -4.08 9.66 9.26
C ILE A 223 -4.15 9.29 7.78
N TYR A 224 -5.14 8.51 7.42
CA TYR A 224 -5.32 7.96 6.08
C TYR A 224 -6.31 8.79 5.26
N GLY A 225 -6.02 8.98 3.97
CA GLY A 225 -6.76 9.86 3.07
C GLY A 225 -8.28 9.62 3.02
N ARG A 226 -8.74 8.38 3.23
CA ARG A 226 -10.16 8.01 3.21
C ARG A 226 -10.83 7.87 4.59
N TYR A 227 -10.07 8.06 5.69
CA TYR A 227 -10.64 7.94 7.02
C TYR A 227 -11.31 9.22 7.48
N THR A 228 -12.45 9.06 8.11
CA THR A 228 -13.15 10.17 8.77
C THR A 228 -12.33 10.73 9.94
N PRO A 229 -12.53 12.00 10.33
CA PRO A 229 -11.85 12.59 11.50
C PRO A 229 -12.00 11.75 12.78
N ARG A 230 -13.16 11.09 12.98
CA ARG A 230 -13.39 10.20 14.12
C ARG A 230 -12.53 8.94 14.06
N GLN A 231 -12.39 8.33 12.90
CA GLN A 231 -11.52 7.16 12.69
C GLN A 231 -10.05 7.53 12.90
N ARG A 232 -9.58 8.64 12.31
CA ARG A 232 -8.22 9.15 12.49
C ARG A 232 -7.92 9.41 13.98
N SER A 233 -8.85 10.05 14.70
CA SER A 233 -8.70 10.31 16.15
C SER A 233 -8.65 9.02 16.97
N GLY A 234 -9.47 8.01 16.63
CA GLY A 234 -9.45 6.70 17.29
C GLY A 234 -8.12 5.97 17.10
N LEU A 235 -7.63 5.93 15.86
CA LEU A 235 -6.36 5.28 15.53
C LEU A 235 -5.14 6.01 16.11
N ARG A 236 -5.16 7.36 16.19
CA ARG A 236 -4.11 8.12 16.89
C ARG A 236 -4.03 7.75 18.38
N ARG A 237 -5.18 7.58 19.05
CA ARG A 237 -5.20 7.13 20.46
C ARG A 237 -4.69 5.68 20.59
N LEU A 238 -5.09 4.79 19.68
CA LEU A 238 -4.60 3.42 19.66
C LEU A 238 -3.07 3.36 19.45
N ALA A 239 -2.54 4.11 18.49
CA ALA A 239 -1.10 4.24 18.26
C ALA A 239 -0.38 4.70 19.54
N ALA A 240 -0.87 5.76 20.20
CA ALA A 240 -0.29 6.28 21.43
C ALA A 240 -0.32 5.24 22.57
N ALA A 241 -1.43 4.51 22.72
CA ALA A 241 -1.56 3.46 23.75
C ALA A 241 -0.59 2.30 23.52
N ALA A 242 -0.31 1.94 22.25
CA ALA A 242 0.62 0.89 21.87
C ALA A 242 2.10 1.39 21.78
N GLY A 243 2.38 2.65 22.07
CA GLY A 243 3.72 3.23 21.95
C GLY A 243 4.21 3.37 20.51
N LEU A 244 3.30 3.40 19.52
CA LEU A 244 3.57 3.48 18.10
C LEU A 244 3.49 4.92 17.59
N VAL A 245 4.14 5.18 16.45
CA VAL A 245 3.99 6.43 15.71
C VAL A 245 2.68 6.38 14.91
N ALA A 246 1.83 7.40 15.08
CA ALA A 246 0.66 7.60 14.23
C ALA A 246 1.11 8.30 12.94
N THR A 247 1.31 7.54 11.87
CA THR A 247 1.70 8.05 10.55
C THR A 247 0.48 8.41 9.70
N GLY A 248 0.73 8.92 8.50
CA GLY A 248 -0.35 9.19 7.57
C GLY A 248 0.11 9.40 6.14
N GLY A 249 -0.84 9.25 5.23
CA GLY A 249 -0.65 9.45 3.81
C GLY A 249 -1.96 9.43 3.04
N SER A 250 -1.89 9.87 1.80
CA SER A 250 -3.06 9.94 0.91
C SER A 250 -3.47 8.57 0.38
N ASP A 251 -2.50 7.67 0.22
CA ASP A 251 -2.63 6.43 -0.54
C ASP A 251 -3.07 6.72 -2.00
N TYR A 252 -2.40 7.72 -2.58
CA TYR A 252 -2.64 8.18 -3.94
C TYR A 252 -2.31 7.10 -4.98
N HIS A 253 -3.23 6.91 -5.95
CA HIS A 253 -3.07 5.98 -7.08
C HIS A 253 -3.45 6.63 -8.42
N GLY A 254 -3.46 7.97 -8.48
CA GLY A 254 -3.92 8.68 -9.66
C GLY A 254 -5.40 8.44 -9.97
N THR A 255 -5.70 8.13 -11.22
CA THR A 255 -7.09 7.96 -11.70
C THR A 255 -7.78 6.70 -11.16
N PHE A 256 -7.05 5.74 -10.56
CA PHE A 256 -7.65 4.55 -9.91
C PHE A 256 -8.31 4.86 -8.56
N LYS A 257 -7.91 5.95 -7.91
CA LYS A 257 -8.58 6.46 -6.71
C LYS A 257 -9.04 7.91 -6.95
N PRO A 258 -10.10 8.12 -7.75
CA PRO A 258 -10.56 9.45 -8.09
C PRO A 258 -10.93 10.23 -6.82
N GLY A 259 -10.56 11.52 -6.80
CA GLY A 259 -10.79 12.40 -5.65
C GLY A 259 -9.73 12.31 -4.54
N ILE A 260 -8.74 11.43 -4.64
CA ILE A 260 -7.58 11.41 -3.75
C ILE A 260 -6.43 12.20 -4.41
N GLN A 261 -5.85 13.13 -3.68
CA GLN A 261 -4.70 13.92 -4.13
C GLN A 261 -3.51 13.76 -3.19
N VAL A 262 -2.31 13.83 -3.74
CA VAL A 262 -1.07 13.82 -2.96
C VAL A 262 -1.10 14.97 -1.95
N GLY A 263 -0.72 14.69 -0.72
CA GLY A 263 -0.64 15.65 0.40
C GLY A 263 -1.97 15.96 1.06
N THR A 264 -3.06 15.99 0.33
CA THR A 264 -4.37 16.46 0.84
C THR A 264 -5.46 15.38 0.91
N GLY A 265 -5.21 14.19 0.37
CA GLY A 265 -6.20 13.12 0.36
C GLY A 265 -7.49 13.55 -0.32
N GLN A 266 -8.62 13.52 0.39
CA GLN A 266 -9.91 14.05 -0.05
C GLN A 266 -10.08 15.56 0.21
N GLY A 267 -9.00 16.29 0.50
CA GLY A 267 -8.98 17.72 0.81
C GLY A 267 -8.93 18.05 2.31
N ASP A 268 -8.91 17.04 3.17
CA ASP A 268 -8.92 17.17 4.63
C ASP A 268 -7.76 16.41 5.32
N LEU A 269 -6.79 15.93 4.55
CA LEU A 269 -5.62 15.24 5.08
C LEU A 269 -4.59 16.26 5.54
N GLU A 270 -4.18 16.15 6.79
CA GLU A 270 -3.06 16.91 7.37
C GLU A 270 -2.12 15.95 8.11
N VAL A 271 -0.93 15.76 7.57
CA VAL A 271 0.14 14.96 8.19
C VAL A 271 1.27 15.90 8.58
N ASP A 272 1.52 16.01 9.88
CA ASP A 272 2.53 16.91 10.47
C ASP A 272 3.95 16.45 10.16
N ASP A 273 4.84 17.38 9.81
CA ASP A 273 6.26 17.14 9.53
C ASP A 273 7.00 16.43 10.69
N ALA A 274 6.64 16.74 11.94
CA ALA A 274 7.19 16.09 13.12
C ALA A 274 6.94 14.57 13.18
N ILE A 275 6.01 14.03 12.37
CA ILE A 275 5.78 12.59 12.26
C ILE A 275 7.00 11.91 11.61
N LEU A 276 7.59 12.54 10.59
CA LEU A 276 8.78 12.00 9.92
C LEU A 276 9.98 11.90 10.88
N GLU A 277 10.21 12.91 11.69
CA GLU A 277 11.28 12.90 12.70
C GLU A 277 11.06 11.79 13.73
N ARG A 278 9.83 11.66 14.25
CA ARG A 278 9.47 10.59 15.19
C ARG A 278 9.62 9.20 14.59
N LEU A 279 9.30 9.06 13.30
CA LEU A 279 9.45 7.79 12.59
C LEU A 279 10.93 7.47 12.35
N ALA A 280 11.73 8.47 11.95
CA ALA A 280 13.17 8.33 11.77
C ALA A 280 13.90 7.95 13.08
N ALA A 281 13.44 8.46 14.23
CA ALA A 281 13.97 8.10 15.55
C ALA A 281 13.67 6.64 15.98
N ARG A 282 12.85 5.90 15.21
CA ARG A 282 12.58 4.47 15.45
C ARG A 282 13.50 3.54 14.65
N ARG A 283 14.38 4.08 13.82
CA ARG A 283 15.40 3.30 13.11
C ARG A 283 16.34 2.61 14.10
N PRO A 284 16.81 1.40 13.78
CA PRO A 284 17.76 0.66 14.63
C PRO A 284 19.11 1.37 14.79
#